data_0ddce8e7ece18557069f2640ba12f354
#
_entry.id   0ddce8e7ece18557069f2640ba12f354
#
_cell.length_a   1.000
_cell.length_b   1.000
_cell.length_c   1.000
_cell.angle_alpha   90.00
_cell.angle_beta   90.00
_cell.angle_gamma   90.00
#
_symmetry.space_group_name_H-M   'P 1'
#
loop_
_entity.id
_entity.type
_entity.pdbx_description
1 polymer ?
#
loop_
_entity_poly.entity_id
_entity_poly.type
_entity_poly.pdbx_seq_one_letter_code
_entity_poly.pdbx_strand_id
1 'polypeptide(L)'
;MDPMWLDGLIYLPLICWGVHRLVDEGKLVPYIVPLALMFIAHFYIGYMVGIFTFFYFCWYCLSREGRILPKKFFSRCVAFGIGTLVALMCAAFVLITVYNSLKLGKFEFTDPDFSLATQFDFLTFITKLFPMSYDTVYPEGMPMIYCGTAVLILVPLFFMNDRITMKEKTSTGLLTFLLVILMYIKPADMAMHGFQVPNWLPYRYSFIFSFLMIVMAFRAFENLEGITAKNIGGIFFGLMVFLFWCERENYSHFQLFETKTSETGDTTNVIQGIWVSMIALAAYFALIYLIKKYPKSKAVCIVMVGVLAVELFANSADTIDKIDTDVAYSKYTSYEPYMTQTRNAVSMMKEYDPSLFYRMEATFHRTVNDPIGTGYKGISHSSSTMNAPALMMLHKLGYAYGGHYTKYDGTTFMTDALFDIKYLMDKTGDTSFVGTRVKVPEEYKLTTEYTEDVTTVSYTHLRAHETCADLV
;
A
#
# COMPACT_ATOMS: atom_id res chain seq x y z
N MET A 1 2.80 0.40 -4.93
CA MET A 1 1.61 0.04 -4.13
C MET A 1 1.61 -1.47 -3.96
N ASP A 2 1.56 -1.94 -2.75
CA ASP A 2 1.48 -3.39 -2.51
C ASP A 2 0.21 -3.95 -3.12
N PRO A 3 0.27 -5.02 -3.93
CA PRO A 3 -0.91 -5.57 -4.59
C PRO A 3 -2.06 -5.90 -3.64
N MET A 4 -1.75 -6.30 -2.40
CA MET A 4 -2.74 -6.61 -1.37
C MET A 4 -3.58 -5.41 -0.91
N TRP A 5 -3.17 -4.17 -1.22
CA TRP A 5 -3.93 -2.96 -0.86
C TRP A 5 -4.88 -2.49 -1.95
N LEU A 6 -4.81 -3.08 -3.15
CA LEU A 6 -5.74 -2.82 -4.24
C LEU A 6 -7.19 -3.16 -3.87
N ASP A 7 -7.38 -4.05 -2.90
CA ASP A 7 -8.71 -4.36 -2.36
C ASP A 7 -9.44 -3.10 -1.88
N GLY A 8 -8.71 -2.15 -1.27
CA GLY A 8 -9.27 -0.86 -0.86
C GLY A 8 -9.85 -0.06 -2.02
N LEU A 9 -9.17 -0.04 -3.17
CA LEU A 9 -9.64 0.65 -4.37
C LEU A 9 -10.86 -0.02 -4.99
N ILE A 10 -10.94 -1.35 -4.91
CA ILE A 10 -12.07 -2.13 -5.47
C ILE A 10 -13.31 -1.96 -4.60
N TYR A 11 -13.19 -2.12 -3.28
CA TYR A 11 -14.35 -2.11 -2.38
C TYR A 11 -14.84 -0.71 -2.03
N LEU A 12 -13.98 0.33 -2.04
CA LEU A 12 -14.37 1.69 -1.69
C LEU A 12 -15.57 2.22 -2.50
N PRO A 13 -15.58 2.19 -3.84
CA PRO A 13 -16.72 2.63 -4.64
C PRO A 13 -17.99 1.80 -4.35
N LEU A 14 -17.84 0.50 -4.12
CA LEU A 14 -18.98 -0.40 -3.83
C LEU A 14 -19.59 -0.08 -2.47
N ILE A 15 -18.75 0.21 -1.46
CA ILE A 15 -19.20 0.63 -0.13
C ILE A 15 -19.93 1.98 -0.22
N CYS A 16 -19.38 2.95 -0.95
CA CYS A 16 -20.02 4.26 -1.17
C CYS A 16 -21.38 4.10 -1.88
N TRP A 17 -21.45 3.28 -2.92
CA TRP A 17 -22.71 2.94 -3.56
C TRP A 17 -23.70 2.28 -2.59
N GLY A 18 -23.22 1.37 -1.74
CA GLY A 18 -23.99 0.75 -0.67
C GLY A 18 -24.58 1.76 0.30
N VAL A 19 -23.80 2.80 0.69
CA VAL A 19 -24.27 3.92 1.51
C VAL A 19 -25.41 4.68 0.80
N HIS A 20 -25.30 4.94 -0.50
CA HIS A 20 -26.39 5.58 -1.27
C HIS A 20 -27.67 4.74 -1.21
N ARG A 21 -27.57 3.44 -1.48
CA ARG A 21 -28.71 2.51 -1.44
C ARG A 21 -29.34 2.41 -0.03
N LEU A 22 -28.52 2.47 1.00
CA LEU A 22 -28.99 2.49 2.39
C LEU A 22 -29.74 3.79 2.71
N VAL A 23 -29.19 4.95 2.37
CA VAL A 23 -29.80 6.25 2.69
C VAL A 23 -31.06 6.49 1.86
N ASP A 24 -31.05 6.19 0.57
CA ASP A 24 -32.17 6.48 -0.32
C ASP A 24 -33.29 5.44 -0.22
N GLU A 25 -32.92 4.16 -0.26
CA GLU A 25 -33.89 3.06 -0.35
C GLU A 25 -34.05 2.26 0.96
N GLY A 26 -33.10 2.37 1.89
CA GLY A 26 -33.08 1.58 3.13
C GLY A 26 -32.57 0.15 2.94
N LYS A 27 -31.89 -0.14 1.82
CA LYS A 27 -31.33 -1.44 1.53
C LYS A 27 -29.99 -1.62 2.24
N LEU A 28 -29.91 -2.60 3.14
CA LEU A 28 -28.73 -2.90 3.95
C LEU A 28 -27.69 -3.76 3.21
N VAL A 29 -28.13 -4.76 2.45
CA VAL A 29 -27.26 -5.76 1.83
C VAL A 29 -26.17 -5.14 0.93
N PRO A 30 -26.49 -4.16 0.04
CA PRO A 30 -25.47 -3.53 -0.79
C PRO A 30 -24.38 -2.76 -0.01
N TYR A 31 -24.66 -2.42 1.25
CA TYR A 31 -23.70 -1.80 2.16
C TYR A 31 -22.92 -2.85 2.95
N ILE A 32 -23.62 -3.83 3.53
CA ILE A 32 -23.01 -4.84 4.41
C ILE A 32 -22.00 -5.71 3.67
N VAL A 33 -22.37 -6.21 2.47
CA VAL A 33 -21.53 -7.18 1.76
C VAL A 33 -20.17 -6.62 1.36
N PRO A 34 -20.05 -5.47 0.65
CA PRO A 34 -18.73 -4.95 0.31
C PRO A 34 -17.92 -4.53 1.53
N LEU A 35 -18.55 -4.02 2.59
CA LEU A 35 -17.84 -3.64 3.81
C LEU A 35 -17.30 -4.87 4.55
N ALA A 36 -18.07 -5.94 4.64
CA ALA A 36 -17.62 -7.20 5.24
C ALA A 36 -16.46 -7.81 4.44
N LEU A 37 -16.59 -7.88 3.11
CA LEU A 37 -15.53 -8.38 2.23
C LEU A 37 -14.26 -7.54 2.33
N MET A 38 -14.36 -6.21 2.47
CA MET A 38 -13.21 -5.34 2.70
C MET A 38 -12.45 -5.72 3.98
N PHE A 39 -13.16 -5.92 5.10
CA PHE A 39 -12.53 -6.32 6.36
C PHE A 39 -11.93 -7.73 6.30
N ILE A 40 -12.55 -8.65 5.56
CA ILE A 40 -12.03 -10.00 5.36
C ILE A 40 -10.78 -9.98 4.49
N ALA A 41 -10.79 -9.25 3.38
CA ALA A 41 -9.67 -9.15 2.45
C ALA A 41 -8.47 -8.45 3.09
N HIS A 42 -8.69 -7.29 3.71
CA HIS A 42 -7.62 -6.52 4.32
C HIS A 42 -8.12 -5.67 5.50
N PHE A 43 -8.05 -6.20 6.71
CA PHE A 43 -8.57 -5.56 7.93
C PHE A 43 -8.03 -4.14 8.17
N TYR A 44 -6.75 -3.89 7.89
CA TYR A 44 -6.09 -2.61 8.16
C TYR A 44 -6.56 -1.51 7.21
N ILE A 45 -6.63 -1.78 5.90
CA ILE A 45 -7.24 -0.86 4.94
C ILE A 45 -8.75 -0.74 5.20
N GLY A 46 -9.40 -1.83 5.59
CA GLY A 46 -10.80 -1.85 6.03
C GLY A 46 -11.09 -0.91 7.19
N TYR A 47 -10.16 -0.79 8.14
CA TYR A 47 -10.24 0.19 9.23
C TYR A 47 -10.27 1.63 8.70
N MET A 48 -9.34 1.99 7.81
CA MET A 48 -9.26 3.33 7.20
C MET A 48 -10.50 3.64 6.36
N VAL A 49 -10.92 2.71 5.52
CA VAL A 49 -12.14 2.82 4.71
C VAL A 49 -13.39 2.89 5.60
N GLY A 50 -13.42 2.16 6.71
CA GLY A 50 -14.52 2.19 7.68
C GLY A 50 -14.69 3.57 8.32
N ILE A 51 -13.60 4.21 8.76
CA ILE A 51 -13.60 5.59 9.28
C ILE A 51 -14.13 6.55 8.19
N PHE A 52 -13.59 6.46 6.98
CA PHE A 52 -14.07 7.29 5.88
C PHE A 52 -15.55 7.06 5.58
N THR A 53 -16.01 5.82 5.60
CA THR A 53 -17.42 5.48 5.32
C THR A 53 -18.37 6.16 6.29
N PHE A 54 -17.99 6.32 7.55
CA PHE A 54 -18.78 7.09 8.52
C PHE A 54 -18.90 8.56 8.10
N PHE A 55 -17.79 9.21 7.75
CA PHE A 55 -17.81 10.60 7.28
C PHE A 55 -18.54 10.74 5.95
N TYR A 56 -18.40 9.76 5.06
CA TYR A 56 -19.09 9.71 3.78
C TYR A 56 -20.62 9.56 3.95
N PHE A 57 -21.07 8.74 4.90
CA PHE A 57 -22.48 8.63 5.24
C PHE A 57 -23.03 9.97 5.74
N CYS A 58 -22.32 10.63 6.64
CA CYS A 58 -22.71 11.98 7.13
C CYS A 58 -22.76 12.98 5.98
N TRP A 59 -21.73 13.01 5.14
CA TRP A 59 -21.67 13.85 3.96
C TRP A 59 -22.85 13.60 3.01
N TYR A 60 -23.13 12.35 2.69
CA TYR A 60 -24.21 12.01 1.78
C TYR A 60 -25.58 12.42 2.31
N CYS A 61 -25.81 12.26 3.61
CA CYS A 61 -27.03 12.74 4.26
C CYS A 61 -27.15 14.28 4.21
N LEU A 62 -26.02 14.99 4.26
CA LEU A 62 -25.99 16.45 4.23
C LEU A 62 -26.03 17.00 2.80
N SER A 63 -25.34 16.42 1.84
CA SER A 63 -25.16 16.94 0.48
C SER A 63 -26.38 16.76 -0.42
N ARG A 64 -27.20 15.71 -0.19
CA ARG A 64 -28.31 15.38 -1.07
C ARG A 64 -29.38 16.48 -1.13
N GLU A 65 -30.09 16.55 -2.25
CA GLU A 65 -31.22 17.45 -2.42
C GLU A 65 -32.43 17.00 -1.55
N GLY A 66 -33.12 18.00 -0.99
CA GLY A 66 -34.26 17.77 -0.09
C GLY A 66 -33.88 17.53 1.38
N ARG A 67 -34.82 17.79 2.29
CA ARG A 67 -34.67 17.49 3.72
C ARG A 67 -35.06 16.06 3.98
N ILE A 68 -34.18 15.27 4.59
CA ILE A 68 -34.57 14.00 5.20
C ILE A 68 -35.38 14.35 6.44
N LEU A 69 -36.62 13.82 6.55
CA LEU A 69 -37.41 13.99 7.76
C LEU A 69 -36.65 13.44 8.98
N PRO A 70 -36.67 14.09 10.13
CA PRO A 70 -35.89 13.68 11.30
C PRO A 70 -36.08 12.20 11.68
N LYS A 71 -37.30 11.68 11.63
CA LYS A 71 -37.63 10.27 11.89
C LYS A 71 -36.95 9.32 10.87
N LYS A 72 -36.94 9.69 9.58
CA LYS A 72 -36.29 8.93 8.52
C LYS A 72 -34.77 9.00 8.66
N PHE A 73 -34.22 10.18 9.02
CA PHE A 73 -32.80 10.34 9.29
C PHE A 73 -32.34 9.44 10.43
N PHE A 74 -33.03 9.47 11.57
CA PHE A 74 -32.72 8.61 12.70
C PHE A 74 -32.76 7.11 12.31
N SER A 75 -33.81 6.69 11.57
CA SER A 75 -33.90 5.32 11.06
C SER A 75 -32.71 4.95 10.17
N ARG A 76 -32.19 5.88 9.35
CA ARG A 76 -31.00 5.64 8.49
C ARG A 76 -29.72 5.55 9.32
N CYS A 77 -29.56 6.36 10.37
CA CYS A 77 -28.45 6.26 11.30
C CYS A 77 -28.44 4.89 12.02
N VAL A 78 -29.60 4.44 12.49
CA VAL A 78 -29.73 3.11 13.12
C VAL A 78 -29.42 2.01 12.10
N ALA A 79 -29.93 2.11 10.89
CA ALA A 79 -29.67 1.13 9.84
C ALA A 79 -28.17 1.10 9.44
N PHE A 80 -27.51 2.26 9.39
CA PHE A 80 -26.07 2.35 9.17
C PHE A 80 -25.27 1.66 10.30
N GLY A 81 -25.61 1.96 11.55
CA GLY A 81 -24.97 1.32 12.72
C GLY A 81 -25.16 -0.20 12.73
N ILE A 82 -26.40 -0.68 12.52
CA ILE A 82 -26.70 -2.11 12.43
C ILE A 82 -25.96 -2.75 11.26
N GLY A 83 -25.97 -2.12 10.08
CA GLY A 83 -25.29 -2.62 8.89
C GLY A 83 -23.78 -2.74 9.10
N THR A 84 -23.17 -1.75 9.73
CA THR A 84 -21.74 -1.77 10.10
C THR A 84 -21.45 -2.91 11.10
N LEU A 85 -22.28 -3.04 12.13
CA LEU A 85 -22.13 -4.11 13.14
C LEU A 85 -22.23 -5.50 12.48
N VAL A 86 -23.22 -5.71 11.62
CA VAL A 86 -23.37 -6.99 10.89
C VAL A 86 -22.17 -7.26 9.99
N ALA A 87 -21.66 -6.25 9.28
CA ALA A 87 -20.46 -6.42 8.45
C ALA A 87 -19.23 -6.82 9.30
N LEU A 88 -19.05 -6.19 10.46
CA LEU A 88 -17.99 -6.55 11.40
C LEU A 88 -18.18 -7.96 11.98
N MET A 89 -19.42 -8.37 12.27
CA MET A 89 -19.72 -9.73 12.73
C MET A 89 -19.41 -10.77 11.65
N CYS A 90 -19.72 -10.49 10.38
CA CYS A 90 -19.36 -11.37 9.26
C CYS A 90 -17.83 -11.52 9.11
N ALA A 91 -17.05 -10.48 9.42
CA ALA A 91 -15.60 -10.48 9.39
C ALA A 91 -14.95 -10.88 10.73
N ALA A 92 -15.72 -11.23 11.76
CA ALA A 92 -15.25 -11.42 13.13
C ALA A 92 -14.15 -12.49 13.24
N PHE A 93 -14.19 -13.54 12.43
CA PHE A 93 -13.17 -14.60 12.44
C PHE A 93 -11.78 -14.07 12.05
N VAL A 94 -11.68 -13.05 11.18
CA VAL A 94 -10.41 -12.36 10.88
C VAL A 94 -10.11 -11.35 11.97
N LEU A 95 -11.08 -10.49 12.31
CA LEU A 95 -10.86 -9.35 13.21
C LEU A 95 -10.48 -9.78 14.63
N ILE A 96 -11.12 -10.83 15.19
CA ILE A 96 -10.79 -11.35 16.51
C ILE A 96 -9.41 -11.99 16.53
N THR A 97 -9.06 -12.73 15.49
CA THR A 97 -7.74 -13.35 15.34
C THR A 97 -6.64 -12.30 15.27
N VAL A 98 -6.83 -11.26 14.45
CA VAL A 98 -5.91 -10.13 14.33
C VAL A 98 -5.78 -9.38 15.66
N TYR A 99 -6.90 -9.07 16.32
CA TYR A 99 -6.90 -8.38 17.60
C TYR A 99 -6.13 -9.16 18.66
N ASN A 100 -6.31 -10.47 18.74
CA ASN A 100 -5.56 -11.32 19.65
C ASN A 100 -4.06 -11.34 19.32
N SER A 101 -3.70 -11.37 18.03
CA SER A 101 -2.31 -11.29 17.58
C SER A 101 -1.68 -9.93 17.94
N LEU A 102 -2.39 -8.83 17.72
CA LEU A 102 -1.90 -7.49 18.06
C LEU A 102 -1.71 -7.28 19.59
N LYS A 103 -2.49 -7.97 20.42
CA LYS A 103 -2.29 -7.96 21.89
C LYS A 103 -0.96 -8.55 22.35
N LEU A 104 -0.38 -9.45 21.59
CA LEU A 104 0.94 -10.01 21.87
C LEU A 104 2.07 -8.98 21.65
N GLY A 105 1.74 -7.83 21.08
CA GLY A 105 2.64 -6.70 20.89
C GLY A 105 3.59 -6.88 19.70
N LYS A 106 4.38 -5.84 19.46
CA LYS A 106 5.57 -5.86 18.61
C LYS A 106 6.80 -5.77 19.47
N PHE A 107 7.90 -6.32 19.03
CA PHE A 107 9.16 -6.31 19.79
C PHE A 107 9.71 -4.90 19.99
N GLU A 108 9.53 -4.02 18.99
CA GLU A 108 9.89 -2.61 19.06
C GLU A 108 8.63 -1.78 18.80
N PHE A 109 8.05 -1.25 19.85
CA PHE A 109 7.05 -0.20 19.77
C PHE A 109 7.78 1.15 19.71
N THR A 110 7.55 1.92 18.66
CA THR A 110 7.83 3.35 18.71
C THR A 110 6.75 3.97 19.58
N ASP A 111 7.15 4.66 20.65
CA ASP A 111 6.23 5.48 21.44
C ASP A 111 5.59 6.52 20.50
N PRO A 112 4.26 6.49 20.31
CA PRO A 112 3.63 7.41 19.38
C PRO A 112 3.70 8.83 19.93
N ASP A 113 4.30 9.74 19.15
CA ASP A 113 4.33 11.16 19.48
C ASP A 113 3.05 11.86 19.01
N PHE A 114 2.16 12.19 19.96
CA PHE A 114 0.92 12.91 19.72
C PHE A 114 1.06 14.44 19.69
N SER A 115 2.27 14.96 19.55
CA SER A 115 2.47 16.41 19.41
C SER A 115 1.68 16.96 18.22
N LEU A 116 1.07 18.14 18.41
CA LEU A 116 0.39 18.86 17.35
C LEU A 116 1.44 19.46 16.42
N ALA A 117 1.80 18.71 15.39
CA ALA A 117 2.74 19.13 14.36
C ALA A 117 2.13 18.91 12.97
N THR A 118 2.54 19.73 12.02
CA THR A 118 2.28 19.53 10.59
C THR A 118 3.30 18.54 10.04
N GLN A 119 2.89 17.68 9.11
CA GLN A 119 3.77 16.62 8.59
C GLN A 119 4.52 17.04 7.31
N PHE A 120 4.01 18.04 6.60
CA PHE A 120 4.60 18.50 5.33
C PHE A 120 4.22 19.98 5.06
N ASP A 121 4.88 20.58 4.08
CA ASP A 121 4.48 21.88 3.56
C ASP A 121 3.21 21.75 2.69
N PHE A 122 2.23 22.61 2.93
CA PHE A 122 0.93 22.55 2.24
C PHE A 122 1.03 22.78 0.73
N LEU A 123 1.96 23.60 0.29
CA LEU A 123 2.13 23.86 -1.15
C LEU A 123 2.79 22.68 -1.85
N THR A 124 3.73 22.00 -1.18
CA THR A 124 4.29 20.75 -1.65
C THR A 124 3.20 19.67 -1.79
N PHE A 125 2.22 19.63 -0.89
CA PHE A 125 1.08 18.73 -1.02
C PHE A 125 0.28 18.97 -2.31
N ILE A 126 0.07 20.24 -2.70
CA ILE A 126 -0.64 20.56 -3.95
C ILE A 126 0.14 20.08 -5.18
N THR A 127 1.49 20.13 -5.14
CA THR A 127 2.32 19.63 -6.25
C THR A 127 2.12 18.13 -6.52
N LYS A 128 1.74 17.35 -5.50
CA LYS A 128 1.48 15.91 -5.63
C LYS A 128 0.20 15.57 -6.41
N LEU A 129 -0.61 16.56 -6.77
CA LEU A 129 -1.75 16.40 -7.68
C LEU A 129 -1.36 16.43 -9.16
N PHE A 130 -0.12 16.81 -9.48
CA PHE A 130 0.38 16.89 -10.85
C PHE A 130 1.04 15.55 -11.28
N PRO A 131 1.11 15.27 -12.59
CA PRO A 131 1.74 14.04 -13.08
C PRO A 131 3.25 14.01 -12.77
N MET A 132 3.82 12.81 -12.73
CA MET A 132 5.24 12.54 -12.46
C MET A 132 5.72 13.05 -11.09
N SER A 133 4.80 13.27 -10.15
CA SER A 133 5.06 13.79 -8.81
C SER A 133 5.34 12.71 -7.75
N TYR A 134 5.68 11.49 -8.19
CA TYR A 134 6.12 10.43 -7.29
C TYR A 134 7.27 10.94 -6.40
N ASP A 135 7.25 10.57 -5.14
CA ASP A 135 8.26 10.95 -4.17
C ASP A 135 9.05 9.72 -3.72
N THR A 136 8.68 9.16 -2.59
CA THR A 136 9.26 7.93 -2.06
C THR A 136 8.24 7.13 -1.26
N VAL A 137 8.51 5.84 -1.09
CA VAL A 137 7.74 4.95 -0.21
C VAL A 137 8.26 4.93 1.22
N TYR A 138 9.37 5.60 1.49
CA TYR A 138 9.95 5.72 2.83
C TYR A 138 9.10 6.60 3.77
N PRO A 139 9.35 6.58 5.08
CA PRO A 139 8.53 7.33 6.06
C PRO A 139 8.46 8.84 5.82
N GLU A 140 9.48 9.44 5.20
CA GLU A 140 9.54 10.85 4.81
C GLU A 140 8.73 11.19 3.56
N GLY A 141 8.18 10.19 2.88
CA GLY A 141 7.40 10.36 1.65
C GLY A 141 6.12 11.16 1.86
N MET A 142 5.68 11.82 0.79
CA MET A 142 4.46 12.62 0.73
C MET A 142 3.24 11.78 0.34
N PRO A 143 2.01 12.23 0.64
CA PRO A 143 0.80 11.56 0.19
C PRO A 143 0.74 11.42 -1.34
N MET A 144 0.56 10.21 -1.83
CA MET A 144 0.39 9.92 -3.26
C MET A 144 -1.07 10.15 -3.66
N ILE A 145 -1.38 11.34 -4.16
CA ILE A 145 -2.74 11.80 -4.42
C ILE A 145 -3.02 12.13 -5.89
N TYR A 146 -2.08 11.87 -6.79
CA TYR A 146 -2.31 12.06 -8.22
C TYR A 146 -3.48 11.20 -8.71
N CYS A 147 -4.40 11.83 -9.45
CA CYS A 147 -5.61 11.19 -9.96
C CYS A 147 -6.02 11.69 -11.37
N GLY A 148 -5.06 12.24 -12.11
CA GLY A 148 -5.22 12.75 -13.47
C GLY A 148 -5.32 14.28 -13.54
N THR A 149 -4.65 14.87 -14.54
CA THR A 149 -4.57 16.34 -14.71
C THR A 149 -5.94 16.97 -15.00
N ALA A 150 -6.85 16.24 -15.64
CA ALA A 150 -8.23 16.73 -15.85
C ALA A 150 -8.92 17.09 -14.53
N VAL A 151 -8.61 16.38 -13.44
CA VAL A 151 -9.17 16.62 -12.10
C VAL A 151 -8.76 18.00 -11.56
N LEU A 152 -7.52 18.44 -11.83
CA LEU A 152 -7.04 19.77 -11.43
C LEU A 152 -7.88 20.90 -12.01
N ILE A 153 -8.44 20.72 -13.21
CA ILE A 153 -9.33 21.71 -13.84
C ILE A 153 -10.76 21.53 -13.32
N LEU A 154 -11.24 20.30 -13.26
CA LEU A 154 -12.65 20.02 -12.99
C LEU A 154 -13.04 20.22 -11.51
N VAL A 155 -12.13 19.99 -10.55
CA VAL A 155 -12.45 20.18 -9.13
C VAL A 155 -12.68 21.66 -8.77
N PRO A 156 -11.84 22.62 -9.13
CA PRO A 156 -12.19 24.02 -8.95
C PRO A 156 -13.48 24.41 -9.68
N LEU A 157 -13.73 23.87 -10.88
CA LEU A 157 -14.95 24.10 -11.63
C LEU A 157 -16.20 23.52 -10.92
N PHE A 158 -16.07 22.43 -10.13
CA PHE A 158 -17.15 21.93 -9.28
C PHE A 158 -17.67 23.03 -8.33
N PHE A 159 -16.77 23.75 -7.68
CA PHE A 159 -17.13 24.83 -6.76
C PHE A 159 -17.68 26.09 -7.46
N MET A 160 -17.29 26.32 -8.72
CA MET A 160 -17.77 27.43 -9.54
C MET A 160 -19.04 27.13 -10.34
N ASN A 161 -19.54 25.90 -10.32
CA ASN A 161 -20.63 25.43 -11.16
C ASN A 161 -22.01 25.88 -10.61
N ASP A 162 -22.78 26.63 -11.39
CA ASP A 162 -24.10 27.13 -10.99
C ASP A 162 -25.18 26.04 -10.89
N ARG A 163 -24.98 24.86 -11.53
CA ARG A 163 -25.90 23.74 -11.47
C ARG A 163 -25.71 22.89 -10.20
N ILE A 164 -24.62 23.07 -9.48
CA ILE A 164 -24.33 22.34 -8.23
C ILE A 164 -24.78 23.22 -7.06
N THR A 165 -25.55 22.67 -6.15
CA THR A 165 -26.12 23.41 -5.02
C THR A 165 -25.03 23.85 -4.04
N MET A 166 -25.21 25.00 -3.38
CA MET A 166 -24.29 25.45 -2.34
C MET A 166 -24.17 24.46 -1.19
N LYS A 167 -25.23 23.73 -0.92
CA LYS A 167 -25.25 22.68 0.11
C LYS A 167 -24.32 21.53 -0.25
N GLU A 168 -24.34 21.06 -1.51
CA GLU A 168 -23.44 20.03 -2.02
C GLU A 168 -21.98 20.52 -2.02
N LYS A 169 -21.73 21.74 -2.49
CA LYS A 169 -20.39 22.36 -2.50
C LYS A 169 -19.79 22.48 -1.10
N THR A 170 -20.53 23.03 -0.15
CA THR A 170 -20.03 23.22 1.23
C THR A 170 -19.81 21.91 1.94
N SER A 171 -20.74 20.96 1.84
CA SER A 171 -20.56 19.66 2.50
C SER A 171 -19.40 18.85 1.89
N THR A 172 -19.23 18.91 0.56
CA THR A 172 -18.10 18.26 -0.11
C THR A 172 -16.78 18.96 0.21
N GLY A 173 -16.77 20.29 0.26
CA GLY A 173 -15.60 21.05 0.68
C GLY A 173 -15.18 20.73 2.12
N LEU A 174 -16.14 20.57 3.04
CA LEU A 174 -15.85 20.15 4.42
C LEU A 174 -15.27 18.72 4.48
N LEU A 175 -15.82 17.79 3.71
CA LEU A 175 -15.29 16.42 3.67
C LEU A 175 -13.87 16.40 3.06
N THR A 176 -13.63 17.17 1.99
CA THR A 176 -12.30 17.31 1.38
C THR A 176 -11.30 17.92 2.37
N PHE A 177 -11.70 18.99 3.05
CA PHE A 177 -10.89 19.64 4.09
C PHE A 177 -10.56 18.69 5.23
N LEU A 178 -11.54 17.91 5.70
CA LEU A 178 -11.30 16.87 6.71
C LEU A 178 -10.24 15.88 6.27
N LEU A 179 -10.32 15.36 5.02
CA LEU A 179 -9.32 14.43 4.51
C LEU A 179 -7.91 15.06 4.41
N VAL A 180 -7.82 16.33 4.05
CA VAL A 180 -6.54 17.07 4.06
C VAL A 180 -6.01 17.19 5.49
N ILE A 181 -6.84 17.56 6.46
CA ILE A 181 -6.43 17.67 7.87
C ILE A 181 -5.97 16.31 8.42
N LEU A 182 -6.64 15.21 8.06
CA LEU A 182 -6.23 13.86 8.46
C LEU A 182 -4.82 13.52 7.96
N MET A 183 -4.40 13.99 6.79
CA MET A 183 -3.04 13.81 6.27
C MET A 183 -2.05 14.84 6.81
N TYR A 184 -2.50 16.07 7.06
CA TYR A 184 -1.63 17.20 7.39
C TYR A 184 -1.21 17.25 8.85
N ILE A 185 -2.07 16.83 9.77
CA ILE A 185 -1.86 16.90 11.22
C ILE A 185 -1.44 15.53 11.76
N LYS A 186 -0.25 15.46 12.37
CA LYS A 186 0.39 14.22 12.84
C LYS A 186 -0.53 13.32 13.67
N PRO A 187 -1.19 13.76 14.77
CA PRO A 187 -2.06 12.88 15.55
C PRO A 187 -3.31 12.42 14.77
N ALA A 188 -3.77 13.19 13.79
CA ALA A 188 -4.90 12.82 12.94
C ALA A 188 -4.52 11.71 11.94
N ASP A 189 -3.34 11.81 11.33
CA ASP A 189 -2.77 10.76 10.50
C ASP A 189 -2.53 9.48 11.29
N MET A 190 -1.97 9.59 12.49
CA MET A 190 -1.80 8.45 13.38
C MET A 190 -3.12 7.76 13.73
N ALA A 191 -4.20 8.52 13.93
CA ALA A 191 -5.53 7.93 14.15
C ALA A 191 -5.99 7.10 12.96
N MET A 192 -5.70 7.55 11.72
CA MET A 192 -5.97 6.77 10.51
C MET A 192 -5.11 5.50 10.42
N HIS A 193 -3.94 5.49 11.03
CA HIS A 193 -3.02 4.34 11.07
C HIS A 193 -3.18 3.46 12.33
N GLY A 194 -4.31 3.57 13.06
CA GLY A 194 -4.55 2.79 14.28
C GLY A 194 -3.63 3.19 15.43
N PHE A 195 -3.31 4.46 15.53
CA PHE A 195 -2.42 5.08 16.54
C PHE A 195 -0.98 4.54 16.50
N GLN A 196 -0.52 4.13 15.33
CA GLN A 196 0.85 3.69 15.06
C GLN A 196 1.50 4.55 13.99
N VAL A 197 2.80 4.76 14.09
CA VAL A 197 3.58 5.38 13.00
C VAL A 197 3.89 4.32 11.95
N PRO A 198 3.52 4.52 10.68
CA PRO A 198 3.88 3.58 9.64
C PRO A 198 5.39 3.61 9.38
N ASN A 199 6.06 2.46 9.43
CA ASN A 199 7.49 2.34 9.12
C ASN A 199 7.80 2.42 7.62
N TRP A 200 6.77 2.35 6.79
CA TRP A 200 6.88 2.24 5.33
C TRP A 200 5.54 2.66 4.71
N LEU A 201 5.57 3.31 3.55
CA LEU A 201 4.37 3.78 2.85
C LEU A 201 3.46 4.64 3.75
N PRO A 202 3.84 5.88 4.04
CA PRO A 202 3.01 6.81 4.79
C PRO A 202 1.70 7.10 4.03
N TYR A 203 0.70 7.63 4.73
CA TYR A 203 -0.58 8.06 4.13
C TYR A 203 -1.28 6.99 3.27
N ARG A 204 -1.29 5.73 3.71
CA ARG A 204 -1.87 4.58 2.97
C ARG A 204 -3.31 4.78 2.54
N TYR A 205 -4.04 5.67 3.17
CA TYR A 205 -5.41 6.04 2.86
C TYR A 205 -5.55 7.21 1.88
N SER A 206 -4.46 7.75 1.33
CA SER A 206 -4.48 8.88 0.39
C SER A 206 -5.33 8.62 -0.86
N PHE A 207 -5.49 7.35 -1.27
CA PHE A 207 -6.38 6.95 -2.36
C PHE A 207 -7.86 7.33 -2.12
N ILE A 208 -8.28 7.45 -0.85
CA ILE A 208 -9.64 7.91 -0.48
C ILE A 208 -9.83 9.38 -0.89
N PHE A 209 -8.79 10.19 -0.69
CA PHE A 209 -8.80 11.58 -1.15
C PHE A 209 -8.87 11.66 -2.68
N SER A 210 -8.04 10.88 -3.37
CA SER A 210 -8.05 10.80 -4.85
C SER A 210 -9.42 10.35 -5.37
N PHE A 211 -10.06 9.38 -4.72
CA PHE A 211 -11.42 8.96 -5.05
C PHE A 211 -12.43 10.12 -4.94
N LEU A 212 -12.40 10.89 -3.84
CA LEU A 212 -13.29 12.04 -3.66
C LEU A 212 -13.05 13.13 -4.71
N MET A 213 -11.77 13.39 -5.06
CA MET A 213 -11.39 14.32 -6.13
C MET A 213 -11.97 13.89 -7.48
N ILE A 214 -11.90 12.60 -7.82
CA ILE A 214 -12.50 12.04 -9.04
C ILE A 214 -14.03 12.19 -9.03
N VAL A 215 -14.68 11.94 -7.90
CA VAL A 215 -16.14 12.10 -7.77
C VAL A 215 -16.55 13.56 -8.01
N MET A 216 -15.82 14.52 -7.42
CA MET A 216 -16.07 15.95 -7.67
C MET A 216 -15.85 16.33 -9.14
N ALA A 217 -14.76 15.85 -9.73
CA ALA A 217 -14.43 16.11 -11.14
C ALA A 217 -15.52 15.56 -12.06
N PHE A 218 -15.96 14.31 -11.82
CA PHE A 218 -17.04 13.70 -12.58
C PHE A 218 -18.35 14.49 -12.45
N ARG A 219 -18.69 14.93 -11.24
CA ARG A 219 -19.87 15.74 -10.97
C ARG A 219 -19.83 17.09 -11.69
N ALA A 220 -18.66 17.74 -11.77
CA ALA A 220 -18.46 18.95 -12.56
C ALA A 220 -18.60 18.66 -14.06
N PHE A 221 -18.04 17.55 -14.53
CA PHE A 221 -18.09 17.13 -15.92
C PHE A 221 -19.52 16.84 -16.42
N GLU A 222 -20.33 16.16 -15.61
CA GLU A 222 -21.74 15.93 -15.91
C GLU A 222 -22.53 17.25 -16.07
N ASN A 223 -22.13 18.30 -15.38
CA ASN A 223 -22.84 19.56 -15.31
C ASN A 223 -22.07 20.74 -16.00
N LEU A 224 -21.31 20.46 -17.07
CA LEU A 224 -20.53 21.47 -17.80
C LEU A 224 -21.37 22.66 -18.31
N GLU A 225 -22.67 22.51 -18.45
CA GLU A 225 -23.58 23.62 -18.79
C GLU A 225 -23.57 24.75 -17.76
N GLY A 226 -23.41 24.43 -16.47
CA GLY A 226 -23.36 25.39 -15.36
C GLY A 226 -22.04 26.11 -15.20
N ILE A 227 -21.09 25.95 -16.14
CA ILE A 227 -19.74 26.52 -16.10
C ILE A 227 -19.59 27.49 -17.28
N THR A 228 -18.98 28.65 -17.08
CA THR A 228 -18.66 29.57 -18.17
C THR A 228 -17.30 29.28 -18.80
N ALA A 229 -17.11 29.63 -20.09
CA ALA A 229 -15.79 29.53 -20.72
C ALA A 229 -14.73 30.39 -20.02
N LYS A 230 -15.13 31.50 -19.40
CA LYS A 230 -14.23 32.34 -18.60
C LYS A 230 -13.72 31.59 -17.37
N ASN A 231 -14.58 30.80 -16.71
CA ASN A 231 -14.18 29.99 -15.55
C ASN A 231 -13.14 28.96 -15.94
N ILE A 232 -13.35 28.26 -17.07
CA ILE A 232 -12.38 27.26 -17.58
C ILE A 232 -11.04 27.94 -17.87
N GLY A 233 -11.04 29.09 -18.59
CA GLY A 233 -9.84 29.86 -18.90
C GLY A 233 -9.14 30.40 -17.66
N GLY A 234 -9.90 30.91 -16.66
CA GLY A 234 -9.34 31.39 -15.40
C GLY A 234 -8.63 30.32 -14.59
N ILE A 235 -9.22 29.12 -14.49
CA ILE A 235 -8.60 27.98 -13.80
C ILE A 235 -7.33 27.55 -14.53
N PHE A 236 -7.38 27.40 -15.87
CA PHE A 236 -6.20 27.06 -16.66
C PHE A 236 -5.06 28.06 -16.44
N PHE A 237 -5.35 29.37 -16.53
CA PHE A 237 -4.37 30.41 -16.30
C PHE A 237 -3.79 30.35 -14.88
N GLY A 238 -4.64 30.19 -13.87
CA GLY A 238 -4.20 30.06 -12.47
C GLY A 238 -3.27 28.85 -12.25
N LEU A 239 -3.59 27.69 -12.85
CA LEU A 239 -2.75 26.50 -12.77
C LEU A 239 -1.41 26.68 -13.51
N MET A 240 -1.39 27.37 -14.65
CA MET A 240 -0.14 27.70 -15.35
C MET A 240 0.74 28.64 -14.52
N VAL A 241 0.15 29.68 -13.90
CA VAL A 241 0.88 30.57 -12.98
C VAL A 241 1.44 29.80 -11.79
N PHE A 242 0.67 28.87 -11.23
CA PHE A 242 1.12 28.02 -10.14
C PHE A 242 2.31 27.13 -10.55
N LEU A 243 2.30 26.54 -11.76
CA LEU A 243 3.45 25.75 -12.26
C LEU A 243 4.73 26.59 -12.40
N PHE A 244 4.65 27.80 -12.95
CA PHE A 244 5.79 28.69 -13.03
C PHE A 244 6.28 29.16 -11.65
N TRP A 245 5.36 29.28 -10.69
CA TRP A 245 5.75 29.56 -9.31
C TRP A 245 6.45 28.36 -8.66
N CYS A 246 6.00 27.13 -8.90
CA CYS A 246 6.67 25.91 -8.43
C CYS A 246 8.09 25.78 -9.01
N GLU A 247 8.29 26.13 -10.28
CA GLU A 247 9.62 26.15 -10.90
C GLU A 247 10.55 27.15 -10.22
N ARG A 248 10.05 28.37 -9.97
CA ARG A 248 10.81 29.43 -9.29
C ARG A 248 11.25 29.03 -7.88
N GLU A 249 10.39 28.36 -7.11
CA GLU A 249 10.67 27.90 -5.74
C GLU A 249 11.46 26.58 -5.70
N ASN A 250 11.88 26.09 -6.86
CA ASN A 250 12.67 24.86 -7.01
C ASN A 250 12.02 23.59 -6.38
N TYR A 251 10.69 23.51 -6.44
CA TYR A 251 10.04 22.27 -6.05
C TYR A 251 10.53 21.09 -6.89
N SER A 252 10.85 19.97 -6.25
CA SER A 252 11.29 18.76 -6.95
C SER A 252 10.32 18.37 -8.07
N HIS A 253 10.85 17.94 -9.21
CA HIS A 253 10.11 17.58 -10.44
C HIS A 253 9.45 18.73 -11.22
N PHE A 254 9.63 20.00 -10.80
CA PHE A 254 9.07 21.17 -11.47
C PHE A 254 10.14 22.10 -12.07
N GLN A 255 11.37 21.66 -12.19
CA GLN A 255 12.39 22.41 -12.91
C GLN A 255 12.18 22.30 -14.43
N LEU A 256 12.36 23.40 -15.15
CA LEU A 256 12.24 23.40 -16.62
C LEU A 256 13.31 22.57 -17.30
N PHE A 257 14.53 22.60 -16.76
CA PHE A 257 15.69 21.90 -17.32
C PHE A 257 16.46 21.19 -16.21
N GLU A 258 16.56 19.90 -16.28
CA GLU A 258 17.45 19.11 -15.45
C GLU A 258 18.35 18.25 -16.33
N THR A 259 19.63 18.26 -16.04
CA THR A 259 20.61 17.37 -16.67
C THR A 259 21.00 16.30 -15.67
N LYS A 260 20.71 15.05 -15.97
CA LYS A 260 21.28 13.91 -15.25
C LYS A 260 22.62 13.55 -15.89
N THR A 261 23.68 13.55 -15.09
CA THR A 261 24.98 13.03 -15.50
C THR A 261 25.02 11.55 -15.13
N SER A 262 25.20 10.68 -16.09
CA SER A 262 25.42 9.25 -15.90
C SER A 262 26.75 9.00 -15.19
N GLU A 263 26.92 7.85 -14.54
CA GLU A 263 28.21 7.40 -13.97
C GLU A 263 29.33 7.36 -15.03
N THR A 264 28.98 7.28 -16.32
CA THR A 264 29.91 7.36 -17.46
C THR A 264 30.27 8.79 -17.86
N GLY A 265 29.70 9.82 -17.20
CA GLY A 265 29.96 11.23 -17.52
C GLY A 265 29.09 11.80 -18.64
N ASP A 266 28.21 11.00 -19.25
CA ASP A 266 27.27 11.47 -20.26
C ASP A 266 26.12 12.26 -19.64
N THR A 267 25.87 13.46 -20.15
CA THR A 267 24.74 14.30 -19.70
C THR A 267 23.53 14.08 -20.59
N THR A 268 22.43 13.67 -20.01
CA THR A 268 21.13 13.54 -20.70
C THR A 268 20.13 14.55 -20.15
N ASN A 269 19.43 15.25 -21.05
CA ASN A 269 18.30 16.09 -20.67
C ASN A 269 17.10 15.21 -20.32
N VAL A 270 16.59 15.34 -19.08
CA VAL A 270 15.42 14.59 -18.63
C VAL A 270 14.17 15.44 -18.82
N ILE A 271 13.12 14.84 -19.39
CA ILE A 271 11.81 15.50 -19.49
C ILE A 271 11.25 15.62 -18.06
N GLN A 272 11.10 16.85 -17.61
CA GLN A 272 10.59 17.14 -16.26
C GLN A 272 9.06 17.11 -16.21
N GLY A 273 8.51 16.78 -15.04
CA GLY A 273 7.08 16.74 -14.80
C GLY A 273 6.35 18.04 -15.11
N ILE A 274 7.04 19.19 -15.07
CA ILE A 274 6.46 20.48 -15.44
C ILE A 274 6.01 20.53 -16.91
N TRP A 275 6.82 20.02 -17.85
CA TRP A 275 6.45 20.00 -19.27
C TRP A 275 5.26 19.09 -19.52
N VAL A 276 5.26 17.91 -18.91
CA VAL A 276 4.14 16.97 -18.99
C VAL A 276 2.88 17.62 -18.42
N SER A 277 2.99 18.29 -17.28
CA SER A 277 1.89 19.02 -16.63
C SER A 277 1.33 20.13 -17.51
N MET A 278 2.19 20.95 -18.11
CA MET A 278 1.79 22.06 -19.01
C MET A 278 1.07 21.55 -20.26
N ILE A 279 1.61 20.51 -20.91
CA ILE A 279 1.02 19.90 -22.10
C ILE A 279 -0.32 19.26 -21.76
N ALA A 280 -0.39 18.48 -20.66
CA ALA A 280 -1.63 17.86 -20.20
C ALA A 280 -2.70 18.90 -19.86
N LEU A 281 -2.35 19.94 -19.11
CA LEU A 281 -3.27 21.04 -18.78
C LEU A 281 -3.81 21.72 -20.06
N ALA A 282 -2.95 22.03 -21.04
CA ALA A 282 -3.37 22.64 -22.28
C ALA A 282 -4.30 21.73 -23.09
N ALA A 283 -3.99 20.43 -23.16
CA ALA A 283 -4.82 19.44 -23.84
C ALA A 283 -6.21 19.31 -23.17
N TYR A 284 -6.26 19.16 -21.83
CA TYR A 284 -7.54 19.04 -21.12
C TYR A 284 -8.33 20.34 -21.13
N PHE A 285 -7.68 21.50 -21.03
CA PHE A 285 -8.36 22.77 -21.21
C PHE A 285 -9.08 22.84 -22.56
N ALA A 286 -8.36 22.51 -23.66
CA ALA A 286 -8.94 22.51 -24.99
C ALA A 286 -10.08 21.49 -25.12
N LEU A 287 -9.89 20.27 -24.61
CA LEU A 287 -10.88 19.19 -24.68
C LEU A 287 -12.14 19.51 -23.87
N ILE A 288 -12.01 19.98 -22.62
CA ILE A 288 -13.15 20.38 -21.79
C ILE A 288 -13.91 21.53 -22.44
N TYR A 289 -13.20 22.51 -23.02
CA TYR A 289 -13.82 23.60 -23.77
C TYR A 289 -14.57 23.09 -24.99
N LEU A 290 -13.97 22.18 -25.78
CA LEU A 290 -14.59 21.57 -26.96
C LEU A 290 -15.80 20.71 -26.60
N ILE A 291 -15.74 19.92 -25.54
CA ILE A 291 -16.90 19.13 -25.05
C ILE A 291 -18.05 20.06 -24.65
N LYS A 292 -17.73 21.14 -23.93
CA LYS A 292 -18.73 22.15 -23.60
C LYS A 292 -19.36 22.80 -24.85
N LYS A 293 -18.55 23.11 -25.86
CA LYS A 293 -19.01 23.74 -27.09
C LYS A 293 -19.77 22.77 -28.01
N TYR A 294 -19.37 21.50 -28.02
CA TYR A 294 -19.91 20.45 -28.90
C TYR A 294 -20.32 19.21 -28.05
N PRO A 295 -21.37 19.31 -27.21
CA PRO A 295 -21.69 18.27 -26.21
C PRO A 295 -22.12 16.93 -26.83
N LYS A 296 -22.51 16.93 -28.13
CA LYS A 296 -22.91 15.70 -28.84
C LYS A 296 -21.78 15.04 -29.64
N SER A 297 -20.56 15.64 -29.63
CA SER A 297 -19.44 15.12 -30.41
C SER A 297 -18.77 13.93 -29.72
N LYS A 298 -19.07 12.73 -30.20
CA LYS A 298 -18.41 11.49 -29.74
C LYS A 298 -16.89 11.50 -30.01
N ALA A 299 -16.46 12.16 -31.10
CA ALA A 299 -15.04 12.25 -31.45
C ALA A 299 -14.23 12.97 -30.36
N VAL A 300 -14.71 14.10 -29.84
CA VAL A 300 -14.02 14.83 -28.75
C VAL A 300 -13.93 13.98 -27.49
N CYS A 301 -15.00 13.25 -27.15
CA CYS A 301 -14.96 12.34 -25.99
C CYS A 301 -13.95 11.19 -26.20
N ILE A 302 -13.87 10.61 -27.38
CA ILE A 302 -12.89 9.57 -27.71
C ILE A 302 -11.46 10.10 -27.59
N VAL A 303 -11.20 11.31 -28.11
CA VAL A 303 -9.88 11.96 -27.98
C VAL A 303 -9.55 12.20 -26.51
N MET A 304 -10.52 12.65 -25.69
CA MET A 304 -10.30 12.84 -24.25
C MET A 304 -9.93 11.54 -23.54
N VAL A 305 -10.61 10.43 -23.86
CA VAL A 305 -10.26 9.11 -23.32
C VAL A 305 -8.85 8.67 -23.78
N GLY A 306 -8.51 8.96 -25.03
CA GLY A 306 -7.16 8.67 -25.55
C GLY A 306 -6.06 9.46 -24.85
N VAL A 307 -6.26 10.76 -24.63
CA VAL A 307 -5.32 11.63 -23.89
C VAL A 307 -5.19 11.14 -22.44
N LEU A 308 -6.30 10.79 -21.78
CA LEU A 308 -6.29 10.23 -20.43
C LEU A 308 -5.50 8.91 -20.36
N ALA A 309 -5.69 8.02 -21.34
CA ALA A 309 -4.95 6.76 -21.38
C ALA A 309 -3.44 6.97 -21.55
N VAL A 310 -3.03 7.89 -22.41
CA VAL A 310 -1.61 8.24 -22.64
C VAL A 310 -1.01 8.87 -21.38
N GLU A 311 -1.71 9.80 -20.74
CA GLU A 311 -1.26 10.44 -19.50
C GLU A 311 -1.07 9.42 -18.37
N LEU A 312 -2.08 8.57 -18.12
CA LEU A 312 -2.01 7.56 -17.08
C LEU A 312 -0.90 6.54 -17.35
N PHE A 313 -0.71 6.15 -18.61
CA PHE A 313 0.38 5.25 -18.99
C PHE A 313 1.75 5.91 -18.73
N ALA A 314 1.95 7.15 -19.16
CA ALA A 314 3.21 7.86 -18.97
C ALA A 314 3.53 8.06 -17.48
N ASN A 315 2.53 8.49 -16.69
CA ASN A 315 2.70 8.64 -15.26
C ASN A 315 2.97 7.29 -14.54
N SER A 316 2.32 6.21 -14.97
CA SER A 316 2.56 4.89 -14.41
C SER A 316 3.95 4.37 -14.73
N ALA A 317 4.43 4.59 -15.94
CA ALA A 317 5.79 4.21 -16.36
C ALA A 317 6.86 4.96 -15.54
N ASP A 318 6.72 6.29 -15.39
CA ASP A 318 7.60 7.10 -14.54
C ASP A 318 7.57 6.64 -13.06
N THR A 319 6.36 6.36 -12.54
CA THR A 319 6.19 5.90 -11.15
C THR A 319 6.86 4.54 -10.93
N ILE A 320 6.72 3.60 -11.87
CA ILE A 320 7.34 2.26 -11.76
C ILE A 320 8.87 2.38 -11.81
N ASP A 321 9.41 3.21 -12.70
CA ASP A 321 10.85 3.44 -12.80
C ASP A 321 11.43 4.02 -11.50
N LYS A 322 10.75 5.01 -10.92
CA LYS A 322 11.17 5.62 -9.64
C LYS A 322 11.02 4.66 -8.45
N ILE A 323 9.95 3.85 -8.40
CA ILE A 323 9.77 2.84 -7.36
C ILE A 323 10.90 1.80 -7.39
N ASP A 324 11.40 1.43 -8.58
CA ASP A 324 12.50 0.46 -8.72
C ASP A 324 13.80 0.96 -8.05
N THR A 325 13.96 2.27 -7.91
CA THR A 325 15.09 2.85 -7.16
C THR A 325 14.90 2.80 -5.65
N ASP A 326 13.67 2.92 -5.16
CA ASP A 326 13.32 2.89 -3.74
C ASP A 326 13.22 1.46 -3.19
N VAL A 327 12.69 0.56 -4.01
CA VAL A 327 12.43 -0.84 -3.66
C VAL A 327 13.19 -1.73 -4.62
N ALA A 328 14.19 -2.43 -4.11
CA ALA A 328 14.95 -3.40 -4.91
C ALA A 328 14.04 -4.58 -5.29
N TYR A 329 13.46 -4.52 -6.48
CA TYR A 329 12.70 -5.64 -7.02
C TYR A 329 13.62 -6.75 -7.53
N SER A 330 13.27 -7.96 -7.20
CA SER A 330 13.94 -9.15 -7.74
C SER A 330 13.64 -9.29 -9.22
N LYS A 331 14.70 -9.40 -10.04
CA LYS A 331 14.52 -9.76 -11.45
C LYS A 331 13.99 -11.19 -11.56
N TYR A 332 13.02 -11.41 -12.44
CA TYR A 332 12.45 -12.74 -12.68
C TYR A 332 13.51 -13.79 -13.02
N THR A 333 14.52 -13.40 -13.81
CA THR A 333 15.66 -14.24 -14.21
C THR A 333 16.51 -14.75 -13.03
N SER A 334 16.48 -14.08 -11.88
CA SER A 334 17.18 -14.52 -10.67
C SER A 334 16.25 -15.13 -9.63
N TYR A 335 14.96 -14.76 -9.67
CA TYR A 335 13.97 -15.27 -8.73
C TYR A 335 13.52 -16.69 -9.04
N GLU A 336 13.17 -16.94 -10.28
CA GLU A 336 12.62 -18.21 -10.72
C GLU A 336 13.60 -19.37 -10.56
N PRO A 337 14.88 -19.30 -11.00
CA PRO A 337 15.85 -20.36 -10.76
C PRO A 337 16.06 -20.66 -9.27
N TYR A 338 16.18 -19.60 -8.45
CA TYR A 338 16.31 -19.76 -6.99
C TYR A 338 15.14 -20.53 -6.38
N MET A 339 13.91 -20.13 -6.72
CA MET A 339 12.71 -20.77 -6.18
C MET A 339 12.56 -22.20 -6.65
N THR A 340 12.89 -22.47 -7.92
CA THR A 340 12.81 -23.81 -8.51
C THR A 340 13.85 -24.75 -7.90
N GLN A 341 15.11 -24.32 -7.81
CA GLN A 341 16.18 -25.12 -7.20
C GLN A 341 15.88 -25.43 -5.73
N THR A 342 15.47 -24.41 -4.95
CA THR A 342 15.15 -24.60 -3.54
C THR A 342 13.93 -25.54 -3.34
N ARG A 343 12.88 -25.40 -4.17
CA ARG A 343 11.72 -26.32 -4.12
C ARG A 343 12.11 -27.74 -4.49
N ASN A 344 12.97 -27.93 -5.46
CA ASN A 344 13.47 -29.26 -5.83
C ASN A 344 14.24 -29.89 -4.67
N ALA A 345 15.15 -29.17 -4.02
CA ALA A 345 15.86 -29.65 -2.84
C ALA A 345 14.89 -30.02 -1.69
N VAL A 346 13.90 -29.19 -1.43
CA VAL A 346 12.85 -29.46 -0.43
C VAL A 346 12.04 -30.71 -0.79
N SER A 347 11.71 -30.90 -2.07
CA SER A 347 10.97 -32.10 -2.54
C SER A 347 11.78 -33.36 -2.36
N MET A 348 13.06 -33.35 -2.74
CA MET A 348 13.99 -34.47 -2.52
C MET A 348 14.09 -34.85 -1.04
N MET A 349 14.19 -33.86 -0.16
CA MET A 349 14.24 -34.12 1.28
C MET A 349 12.96 -34.72 1.84
N LYS A 350 11.79 -34.25 1.35
CA LYS A 350 10.49 -34.85 1.74
C LYS A 350 10.30 -36.26 1.26
N GLU A 351 10.89 -36.62 0.12
CA GLU A 351 10.91 -37.99 -0.38
C GLU A 351 11.87 -38.87 0.44
N TYR A 352 13.04 -38.34 0.80
CA TYR A 352 14.01 -39.03 1.63
C TYR A 352 13.51 -39.26 3.06
N ASP A 353 12.90 -38.20 3.67
CA ASP A 353 12.33 -38.30 5.00
C ASP A 353 10.84 -37.90 4.99
N PRO A 354 9.94 -38.89 4.88
CA PRO A 354 8.50 -38.66 4.86
C PRO A 354 7.92 -38.34 6.25
N SER A 355 8.74 -38.24 7.29
CA SER A 355 8.25 -37.92 8.64
C SER A 355 7.63 -36.53 8.67
N LEU A 356 6.61 -36.33 9.52
CA LEU A 356 5.86 -35.07 9.59
C LEU A 356 6.46 -34.08 10.58
N PHE A 357 7.27 -34.55 11.52
CA PHE A 357 7.76 -33.76 12.65
C PHE A 357 9.27 -33.53 12.55
N TYR A 358 9.66 -32.60 11.70
CA TYR A 358 11.00 -32.01 11.67
C TYR A 358 10.94 -30.62 11.05
N ARG A 359 11.97 -29.82 11.28
CA ARG A 359 12.22 -28.56 10.59
C ARG A 359 13.43 -28.64 9.70
N MET A 360 13.43 -27.76 8.71
CA MET A 360 14.57 -27.49 7.85
C MET A 360 14.88 -26.01 7.91
N GLU A 361 16.14 -25.66 7.74
CA GLU A 361 16.57 -24.28 7.54
C GLU A 361 17.56 -24.18 6.40
N ALA A 362 17.81 -22.96 5.92
CA ALA A 362 18.84 -22.69 4.92
C ALA A 362 19.88 -21.72 5.49
N THR A 363 21.14 -21.94 5.11
CA THR A 363 22.23 -21.00 5.45
C THR A 363 22.24 -19.79 4.51
N PHE A 364 21.41 -19.82 3.47
CA PHE A 364 21.22 -18.78 2.48
C PHE A 364 19.75 -18.37 2.43
N HIS A 365 19.50 -17.08 2.25
CA HIS A 365 18.12 -16.57 2.16
C HIS A 365 18.04 -15.54 1.04
N ARG A 366 16.97 -15.62 0.25
CA ARG A 366 16.56 -14.52 -0.62
C ARG A 366 15.63 -13.57 0.14
N THR A 367 14.71 -14.17 0.91
CA THR A 367 13.86 -13.46 1.86
C THR A 367 13.75 -14.28 3.14
N VAL A 368 13.44 -13.62 4.24
CA VAL A 368 13.18 -14.34 5.51
C VAL A 368 11.94 -15.24 5.47
N ASN A 369 11.09 -15.07 4.45
CA ASN A 369 9.90 -15.91 4.23
C ASN A 369 10.13 -17.05 3.22
N ASP A 370 11.38 -17.35 2.86
CA ASP A 370 11.71 -18.47 1.97
C ASP A 370 11.11 -19.81 2.41
N PRO A 371 11.03 -20.14 3.73
CA PRO A 371 10.36 -21.37 4.16
C PRO A 371 8.92 -21.49 3.66
N ILE A 372 8.15 -20.40 3.74
CA ILE A 372 6.75 -20.36 3.27
C ILE A 372 6.71 -20.44 1.74
N GLY A 373 7.58 -19.68 1.06
CA GLY A 373 7.62 -19.59 -0.41
C GLY A 373 8.05 -20.88 -1.09
N THR A 374 8.93 -21.65 -0.47
CA THR A 374 9.48 -22.90 -1.02
C THR A 374 8.90 -24.15 -0.39
N GLY A 375 8.12 -24.01 0.69
CA GLY A 375 7.28 -25.07 1.24
C GLY A 375 7.96 -25.99 2.25
N TYR A 376 8.95 -25.51 3.00
CA TYR A 376 9.52 -26.24 4.13
C TYR A 376 9.12 -25.61 5.49
N LYS A 377 9.26 -26.37 6.57
CA LYS A 377 8.95 -25.92 7.92
C LYS A 377 10.22 -25.32 8.54
N GLY A 378 10.38 -23.98 8.43
CA GLY A 378 11.50 -23.26 9.01
C GLY A 378 11.10 -22.43 10.24
N ILE A 379 12.11 -21.81 10.87
CA ILE A 379 11.96 -20.80 11.92
C ILE A 379 12.05 -19.39 11.32
N SER A 380 12.79 -19.25 10.22
CA SER A 380 12.92 -18.00 9.50
C SER A 380 11.54 -17.54 9.01
N HIS A 381 11.15 -16.35 9.46
CA HIS A 381 9.80 -15.82 9.21
C HIS A 381 9.75 -14.32 9.41
N SER A 382 8.94 -13.64 8.61
CA SER A 382 8.60 -12.23 8.78
C SER A 382 7.11 -12.02 8.68
N SER A 383 6.55 -11.24 9.59
CA SER A 383 5.15 -10.85 9.56
C SER A 383 4.95 -9.52 10.31
N SER A 384 3.98 -8.73 9.87
CA SER A 384 3.57 -7.51 10.57
C SER A 384 2.91 -7.78 11.92
N THR A 385 2.52 -9.05 12.20
CA THR A 385 1.84 -9.48 13.43
C THR A 385 2.65 -10.55 14.17
N MET A 386 3.98 -10.39 14.20
CA MET A 386 4.87 -11.30 14.93
C MET A 386 4.57 -11.29 16.43
N ASN A 387 4.67 -12.48 17.04
CA ASN A 387 4.53 -12.65 18.47
C ASN A 387 5.81 -12.17 19.19
N ALA A 388 5.75 -11.03 19.87
CA ALA A 388 6.90 -10.45 20.54
C ALA A 388 7.55 -11.37 21.60
N PRO A 389 6.82 -12.08 22.48
CA PRO A 389 7.38 -13.10 23.35
C PRO A 389 8.19 -14.19 22.64
N ALA A 390 7.68 -14.69 21.51
CA ALA A 390 8.38 -15.68 20.72
C ALA A 390 9.67 -15.13 20.09
N LEU A 391 9.62 -13.91 19.53
CA LEU A 391 10.81 -13.23 19.01
C LEU A 391 11.86 -13.01 20.11
N MET A 392 11.43 -12.58 21.31
CA MET A 392 12.34 -12.38 22.45
C MET A 392 13.00 -13.69 22.88
N MET A 393 12.26 -14.80 22.87
CA MET A 393 12.83 -16.11 23.15
C MET A 393 13.87 -16.50 22.12
N LEU A 394 13.56 -16.37 20.82
CA LEU A 394 14.50 -16.69 19.73
C LEU A 394 15.75 -15.79 19.81
N HIS A 395 15.57 -14.49 20.06
CA HIS A 395 16.69 -13.58 20.28
C HIS A 395 17.62 -14.04 21.42
N LYS A 396 17.07 -14.42 22.57
CA LYS A 396 17.86 -14.90 23.70
C LYS A 396 18.57 -16.22 23.41
N LEU A 397 18.10 -16.98 22.43
CA LEU A 397 18.73 -18.21 21.96
C LEU A 397 19.75 -17.96 20.81
N GLY A 398 20.00 -16.69 20.44
CA GLY A 398 21.02 -16.34 19.48
C GLY A 398 20.56 -16.26 18.02
N TYR A 399 19.24 -16.33 17.74
CA TYR A 399 18.73 -16.13 16.40
C TYR A 399 18.77 -14.67 15.98
N ALA A 400 19.10 -14.38 14.74
CA ALA A 400 18.98 -13.06 14.17
C ALA A 400 17.49 -12.62 14.15
N TYR A 401 17.22 -11.38 14.54
CA TYR A 401 15.87 -10.87 14.71
C TYR A 401 15.76 -9.38 14.37
N GLY A 402 14.55 -8.94 14.15
CA GLY A 402 14.15 -7.55 14.12
C GLY A 402 12.72 -7.41 14.61
N GLY A 403 12.18 -6.20 14.66
CA GLY A 403 10.82 -5.94 15.17
C GLY A 403 9.71 -6.73 14.48
N HIS A 404 9.97 -7.27 13.31
CA HIS A 404 8.99 -7.98 12.47
C HIS A 404 9.52 -9.27 11.83
N TYR A 405 10.72 -9.75 12.18
CA TYR A 405 11.28 -10.97 11.63
C TYR A 405 12.20 -11.72 12.59
N THR A 406 12.35 -13.00 12.36
CA THR A 406 13.43 -13.85 12.83
C THR A 406 14.07 -14.56 11.65
N LYS A 407 15.38 -14.82 11.74
CA LYS A 407 16.15 -15.44 10.66
C LYS A 407 17.13 -16.44 11.25
N TYR A 408 17.23 -17.58 10.62
CA TYR A 408 18.32 -18.54 10.86
C TYR A 408 19.61 -17.95 10.30
N ASP A 409 20.59 -17.78 11.15
CA ASP A 409 21.90 -17.16 10.79
C ASP A 409 23.03 -17.84 11.56
N GLY A 410 23.07 -19.17 11.54
CA GLY A 410 24.10 -19.95 12.21
C GLY A 410 23.90 -20.01 13.72
N THR A 411 22.99 -20.84 14.15
CA THR A 411 22.74 -21.12 15.57
C THR A 411 23.65 -22.23 16.09
N THR A 412 23.53 -22.56 17.37
CA THR A 412 24.28 -23.67 17.98
C THR A 412 23.54 -24.99 17.76
N PHE A 413 24.28 -26.07 17.75
CA PHE A 413 23.72 -27.44 17.71
C PHE A 413 22.61 -27.66 18.77
N MET A 414 22.79 -27.11 19.97
CA MET A 414 21.79 -27.21 21.05
C MET A 414 20.47 -26.52 20.68
N THR A 415 20.53 -25.39 20.02
CA THR A 415 19.31 -24.68 19.57
C THR A 415 18.66 -25.36 18.39
N ASP A 416 19.44 -25.95 17.48
CA ASP A 416 18.92 -26.74 16.39
C ASP A 416 18.20 -28.00 16.90
N ALA A 417 18.80 -28.70 17.88
CA ALA A 417 18.17 -29.83 18.54
C ALA A 417 16.88 -29.43 19.31
N LEU A 418 16.90 -28.28 20.00
CA LEU A 418 15.73 -27.76 20.73
C LEU A 418 14.53 -27.51 19.80
N PHE A 419 14.78 -27.04 18.58
CA PHE A 419 13.73 -26.70 17.62
C PHE A 419 13.51 -27.81 16.58
N ASP A 420 14.13 -28.97 16.73
CA ASP A 420 14.02 -30.09 15.79
C ASP A 420 14.40 -29.69 14.35
N ILE A 421 15.47 -28.88 14.20
CA ILE A 421 16.06 -28.54 12.90
C ILE A 421 16.95 -29.71 12.49
N LYS A 422 16.39 -30.60 11.70
CA LYS A 422 17.03 -31.84 11.30
C LYS A 422 17.90 -31.71 10.07
N TYR A 423 17.53 -30.78 9.18
CA TYR A 423 18.20 -30.60 7.89
C TYR A 423 18.55 -29.12 7.67
N LEU A 424 19.77 -28.89 7.19
CA LEU A 424 20.22 -27.59 6.72
C LEU A 424 20.49 -27.67 5.22
N MET A 425 19.92 -26.72 4.48
CA MET A 425 20.27 -26.49 3.08
C MET A 425 21.43 -25.51 3.01
N ASP A 426 22.46 -25.85 2.26
CA ASP A 426 23.58 -24.96 1.99
C ASP A 426 23.74 -24.78 0.48
N LYS A 427 24.26 -23.62 0.05
CA LYS A 427 24.48 -23.30 -1.34
C LYS A 427 25.94 -23.61 -1.70
N THR A 428 26.15 -24.48 -2.68
CA THR A 428 27.49 -24.82 -3.18
C THR A 428 27.97 -23.75 -4.17
N GLY A 429 29.26 -23.38 -4.07
CA GLY A 429 29.91 -22.49 -5.04
C GLY A 429 29.85 -21.00 -4.74
N ASP A 430 29.17 -20.56 -3.69
CA ASP A 430 29.17 -19.15 -3.28
C ASP A 430 30.30 -18.89 -2.29
N THR A 431 31.41 -18.35 -2.79
CA THR A 431 32.59 -17.99 -1.97
C THR A 431 32.37 -16.73 -1.13
N SER A 432 31.27 -16.02 -1.34
CA SER A 432 30.92 -14.81 -0.56
C SER A 432 30.29 -15.16 0.80
N PHE A 433 29.84 -16.39 0.99
CA PHE A 433 29.31 -16.87 2.27
C PHE A 433 30.45 -17.35 3.18
N VAL A 434 31.12 -16.43 3.84
CA VAL A 434 31.96 -16.73 5.00
C VAL A 434 31.07 -16.81 6.24
N GLY A 435 30.09 -17.69 6.22
CA GLY A 435 29.42 -18.15 7.42
C GLY A 435 30.36 -19.10 8.16
N THR A 436 30.47 -18.97 9.46
CA THR A 436 31.20 -19.91 10.30
C THR A 436 30.58 -21.30 10.08
N ARG A 437 31.22 -22.11 9.26
CA ARG A 437 30.84 -23.52 9.10
C ARG A 437 31.04 -24.15 10.47
N VAL A 438 29.96 -24.54 11.13
CA VAL A 438 30.06 -25.47 12.24
C VAL A 438 30.65 -26.74 11.66
N LYS A 439 31.92 -27.07 11.99
CA LYS A 439 32.50 -28.37 11.66
C LYS A 439 31.66 -29.37 12.42
N VAL A 440 30.74 -30.04 11.72
CA VAL A 440 30.04 -31.19 12.25
C VAL A 440 31.09 -32.25 12.47
N PRO A 441 31.21 -32.88 13.65
CA PRO A 441 32.12 -33.95 13.89
C PRO A 441 31.92 -35.06 12.85
N GLU A 442 33.00 -35.71 12.42
CA GLU A 442 32.96 -36.78 11.39
C GLU A 442 32.03 -37.96 11.72
N GLU A 443 31.67 -38.13 12.98
CA GLU A 443 30.71 -39.13 13.51
C GLU A 443 29.27 -38.85 13.06
N TYR A 444 28.93 -37.67 12.60
CA TYR A 444 27.61 -37.34 12.04
C TYR A 444 27.66 -37.57 10.53
N LYS A 445 27.05 -38.64 10.08
CA LYS A 445 26.96 -38.94 8.66
C LYS A 445 26.23 -37.84 7.92
N LEU A 446 26.98 -37.05 7.18
CA LEU A 446 26.49 -36.11 6.22
C LEU A 446 25.93 -36.88 5.01
N THR A 447 24.64 -36.85 4.79
CA THR A 447 24.06 -37.24 3.52
C THR A 447 23.97 -36.01 2.68
N THR A 448 24.82 -35.90 1.67
CA THR A 448 24.79 -34.81 0.71
C THR A 448 24.14 -35.28 -0.57
N GLU A 449 22.98 -34.73 -0.91
CA GLU A 449 22.39 -34.89 -2.23
C GLU A 449 22.48 -33.59 -2.98
N TYR A 450 22.94 -33.66 -4.22
CA TYR A 450 23.20 -32.51 -5.06
C TYR A 450 21.99 -32.20 -5.95
N THR A 451 21.50 -31.01 -5.86
CA THR A 451 20.96 -30.30 -7.01
C THR A 451 22.03 -29.30 -7.49
N GLU A 452 22.07 -28.96 -8.77
CA GLU A 452 23.19 -28.24 -9.41
C GLU A 452 23.85 -27.10 -8.60
N ASP A 453 23.11 -26.43 -7.69
CA ASP A 453 23.61 -25.30 -6.88
C ASP A 453 23.24 -25.38 -5.38
N VAL A 454 22.55 -26.39 -4.92
CA VAL A 454 22.09 -26.50 -3.53
C VAL A 454 22.44 -27.86 -2.96
N THR A 455 23.19 -27.88 -1.88
CA THR A 455 23.52 -29.11 -1.12
C THR A 455 22.66 -29.17 0.13
N THR A 456 21.99 -30.28 0.35
CA THR A 456 21.28 -30.53 1.61
C THR A 456 22.16 -31.30 2.55
N VAL A 457 22.41 -30.73 3.73
CA VAL A 457 23.19 -31.37 4.78
C VAL A 457 22.24 -31.94 5.82
N SER A 458 22.25 -33.27 5.99
CA SER A 458 21.48 -33.91 7.05
C SER A 458 22.36 -34.09 8.29
N TYR A 459 21.89 -33.59 9.43
CA TYR A 459 22.43 -34.02 10.71
C TYR A 459 21.72 -35.30 11.13
N THR A 460 22.47 -36.41 11.32
CA THR A 460 21.91 -37.57 11.98
C THR A 460 21.61 -37.14 13.42
N HIS A 461 20.35 -37.18 13.78
CA HIS A 461 19.87 -36.83 15.12
C HIS A 461 20.56 -37.72 16.16
N LEU A 462 21.30 -37.08 17.06
CA LEU A 462 21.41 -37.58 18.39
C LEU A 462 20.05 -37.40 19.05
N ARG A 463 19.33 -38.45 19.36
CA ARG A 463 18.12 -38.37 20.16
C ARG A 463 18.48 -37.61 21.42
N ALA A 464 17.60 -36.72 21.90
CA ALA A 464 17.84 -35.89 23.09
C ALA A 464 18.24 -36.70 24.34
N HIS A 465 18.03 -38.02 24.35
CA HIS A 465 18.44 -38.93 25.39
C HIS A 465 19.92 -39.41 25.30
N GLU A 466 20.54 -39.34 24.14
CA GLU A 466 21.93 -39.76 23.96
C GLU A 466 22.90 -38.60 24.27
N THR A 467 22.46 -37.34 24.07
CA THR A 467 23.28 -36.14 24.36
C THR A 467 23.41 -35.84 25.85
N CYS A 468 22.51 -36.29 26.72
CA CYS A 468 22.63 -36.08 28.16
C CYS A 468 23.52 -37.17 28.85
N ALA A 469 23.77 -38.31 28.22
CA ALA A 469 24.58 -39.39 28.80
C ALA A 469 26.07 -39.23 28.50
N ASP A 470 26.45 -38.51 27.40
CA ASP A 470 27.85 -38.40 26.99
C ASP A 470 28.51 -37.07 27.42
N LEU A 471 27.78 -36.21 28.17
CA LEU A 471 28.28 -34.94 28.69
C LEU A 471 28.52 -34.93 30.21
N VAL A 472 28.57 -36.13 30.85
CA VAL A 472 28.95 -36.28 32.27
C VAL A 472 30.33 -36.90 32.40
#